data_7414d832030d42f57ad0a851a77ac218
#
_entry.id   7414d832030d42f57ad0a851a77ac218
#
_cell.length_a   1.000
_cell.length_b   1.000
_cell.length_c   1.000
_cell.angle_alpha   90.00
_cell.angle_beta   90.00
_cell.angle_gamma   90.00
#
_symmetry.space_group_name_H-M   'P 1'
#
loop_
_entity.id
_entity.type
_entity.pdbx_description
1 polymer ?
#
loop_
_entity_poly.entity_id
_entity_poly.type
_entity_poly.pdbx_seq_one_letter_code
_entity_poly.pdbx_strand_id
1 'polypeptide(L)'
;MVLTLLYVGRREGLGHERTRPTTNAGYEPGAREKWMRILFVHPEGNLANNPNLSAIIELLTRSGHEIIVRSARGNFARHENPNVRVLEVRYRIQRKLMQLSCHPRKWFLGKLLITLVPPMTPPADLVVGVDRQGLIEGAVIARSKGIPLAYWSYEIFFATECSSDFKALERREASSVRFAVAQDDLRARLLSEETGIPNDRILRIPVAGTGTRPAARTRYLNERFGIPADRRIAIFAGSVDEWTLARPLVESLPLWPENWVLVMHHRYGYVSDWQRSARHRMPSRFYLSEDSFPTIEGLGHMLHGADLGIALYNPTYDTPWTGRNIANIGMSSGKIATYMQYGLPVLINELGEISSHVREKGLGAVTGDVLEIPGILYHFDPESMRGRCLAFFAEHLDAKLYLPDLQRALSTAVAT
;
A
#
# COMPACT_ATOMS: atom_id res chain seq x y z
N MET A 1 32.62 4.25 -34.03
CA MET A 1 33.63 4.40 -32.96
C MET A 1 33.09 3.66 -31.76
N VAL A 2 33.46 2.38 -31.65
CA VAL A 2 32.98 1.44 -30.62
C VAL A 2 33.96 1.56 -29.44
N LEU A 3 33.47 2.05 -28.29
CA LEU A 3 34.25 2.05 -27.05
C LEU A 3 34.03 0.72 -26.34
N THR A 4 35.04 -0.15 -26.41
CA THR A 4 35.21 -1.36 -25.62
C THR A 4 35.62 -0.95 -24.20
N LEU A 5 34.75 -1.05 -23.22
CA LEU A 5 35.10 -0.98 -21.80
C LEU A 5 35.30 -2.39 -21.26
N LEU A 6 36.56 -2.79 -21.14
CA LEU A 6 37.03 -3.99 -20.45
C LEU A 6 36.75 -3.84 -18.93
N TYR A 7 35.98 -4.76 -18.41
CA TYR A 7 35.75 -4.91 -16.95
C TYR A 7 36.64 -6.06 -16.43
N VAL A 8 37.70 -5.69 -15.73
CA VAL A 8 38.53 -6.64 -14.98
C VAL A 8 37.83 -6.86 -13.61
N GLY A 9 37.11 -7.93 -13.47
CA GLY A 9 36.58 -8.40 -12.21
C GLY A 9 37.44 -9.52 -11.62
N ARG A 10 38.08 -9.25 -10.48
CA ARG A 10 38.73 -10.27 -9.66
C ARG A 10 37.68 -11.30 -9.20
N ARG A 11 37.89 -12.55 -9.54
CA ARG A 11 37.26 -13.70 -8.91
C ARG A 11 37.99 -13.99 -7.61
N GLU A 12 37.38 -13.75 -6.48
CA GLU A 12 37.73 -14.44 -5.24
C GLU A 12 36.67 -15.51 -5.00
N GLY A 13 37.10 -16.74 -5.13
CA GLY A 13 36.32 -17.91 -4.79
C GLY A 13 36.32 -18.12 -3.28
N LEU A 14 35.16 -18.09 -2.65
CA LEU A 14 34.90 -18.70 -1.36
C LEU A 14 33.64 -19.55 -1.50
N GLY A 15 33.87 -20.86 -1.66
CA GLY A 15 32.85 -21.88 -1.49
C GLY A 15 32.38 -21.89 -0.04
N HIS A 16 31.21 -21.36 0.23
CA HIS A 16 30.47 -21.65 1.42
C HIS A 16 29.31 -22.58 1.08
N GLU A 17 29.43 -23.84 1.46
CA GLU A 17 28.30 -24.73 1.65
C GLU A 17 27.29 -24.06 2.55
N ARG A 18 26.14 -23.66 2.00
CA ARG A 18 25.02 -23.11 2.77
C ARG A 18 24.31 -24.27 3.46
N THR A 19 24.56 -24.43 4.76
CA THR A 19 23.72 -25.20 5.66
C THR A 19 22.30 -24.65 5.64
N ARG A 20 21.30 -25.52 5.43
CA ARG A 20 19.88 -25.20 5.49
C ARG A 20 19.53 -24.63 6.86
N PRO A 21 18.72 -23.55 6.96
CA PRO A 21 18.20 -23.12 8.25
C PRO A 21 17.29 -24.19 8.84
N THR A 22 17.47 -24.50 10.11
CA THR A 22 16.59 -25.37 10.89
C THR A 22 15.25 -24.70 11.07
N THR A 23 14.19 -25.36 10.63
CA THR A 23 12.79 -24.93 10.75
C THR A 23 12.38 -24.90 12.22
N ASN A 24 11.90 -23.74 12.68
CA ASN A 24 11.17 -23.63 13.94
C ASN A 24 9.78 -24.23 13.79
N ALA A 25 9.42 -25.07 14.74
CA ALA A 25 8.22 -25.90 14.79
C ALA A 25 6.92 -25.06 14.83
N GLY A 26 5.92 -25.47 14.03
CA GLY A 26 4.55 -25.02 14.20
C GLY A 26 3.68 -24.94 12.93
N TYR A 27 4.19 -25.33 11.75
CA TYR A 27 3.39 -25.41 10.53
C TYR A 27 3.67 -26.76 9.84
N GLU A 28 2.67 -27.63 9.77
CA GLU A 28 2.75 -28.82 8.91
C GLU A 28 2.51 -28.39 7.45
N PRO A 29 3.50 -28.49 6.57
CA PRO A 29 3.29 -28.18 5.16
C PRO A 29 2.65 -29.37 4.45
N GLY A 30 1.39 -29.23 4.06
CA GLY A 30 0.85 -30.02 2.97
C GLY A 30 1.62 -29.69 1.68
N ALA A 31 2.09 -30.71 0.95
CA ALA A 31 2.86 -30.68 -0.28
C ALA A 31 3.91 -29.55 -0.33
N ARG A 32 5.19 -29.89 -0.25
CA ARG A 32 6.31 -28.90 -0.24
C ARG A 32 6.13 -27.89 -1.35
N GLU A 33 5.71 -26.66 -1.00
CA GLU A 33 5.61 -25.54 -1.94
C GLU A 33 6.98 -25.33 -2.60
N LYS A 34 6.93 -25.18 -3.93
CA LYS A 34 8.15 -24.99 -4.71
C LYS A 34 8.75 -23.64 -4.38
N TRP A 35 10.00 -23.61 -3.91
CA TRP A 35 10.77 -22.39 -3.72
C TRP A 35 10.80 -21.59 -5.03
N MET A 36 10.60 -20.30 -4.95
CA MET A 36 10.59 -19.37 -6.09
C MET A 36 11.38 -18.11 -5.78
N ARG A 37 11.94 -17.53 -6.82
CA ARG A 37 12.54 -16.21 -6.83
C ARG A 37 11.56 -15.24 -7.49
N ILE A 38 10.97 -14.32 -6.72
CA ILE A 38 9.90 -13.43 -7.17
C ILE A 38 10.44 -12.01 -7.31
N LEU A 39 10.30 -11.43 -8.50
CA LEU A 39 10.71 -10.05 -8.79
C LEU A 39 9.51 -9.10 -8.74
N PHE A 40 9.40 -8.30 -7.70
CA PHE A 40 8.46 -7.18 -7.64
C PHE A 40 9.03 -5.97 -8.38
N VAL A 41 8.27 -5.44 -9.33
CA VAL A 41 8.61 -4.22 -10.08
C VAL A 41 7.71 -3.11 -9.59
N HIS A 42 8.26 -2.21 -8.76
CA HIS A 42 7.54 -1.11 -8.13
C HIS A 42 8.28 0.22 -8.37
N PRO A 43 8.13 0.83 -9.56
CA PRO A 43 8.90 2.02 -9.94
C PRO A 43 8.71 3.22 -9.04
N GLU A 44 7.52 3.38 -8.46
CA GLU A 44 7.17 4.49 -7.57
C GLU A 44 7.78 4.34 -6.17
N GLY A 45 8.09 3.11 -5.77
CA GLY A 45 9.06 2.85 -4.74
C GLY A 45 8.65 3.08 -3.29
N ASN A 46 7.39 3.06 -2.94
CA ASN A 46 6.94 3.32 -1.58
C ASN A 46 6.75 2.05 -0.74
N LEU A 47 7.76 1.18 -0.68
CA LEU A 47 7.66 -0.11 0.02
C LEU A 47 7.44 0.06 1.53
N ALA A 48 8.26 0.89 2.18
CA ALA A 48 8.24 1.05 3.64
C ALA A 48 6.92 1.63 4.17
N ASN A 49 6.23 2.42 3.37
CA ASN A 49 4.99 3.09 3.73
C ASN A 49 3.74 2.41 3.17
N ASN A 50 3.89 1.24 2.51
CA ASN A 50 2.76 0.42 2.06
C ASN A 50 2.63 -0.79 2.99
N PRO A 51 1.67 -0.80 3.93
CA PRO A 51 1.56 -1.85 4.95
C PRO A 51 1.29 -3.22 4.35
N ASN A 52 0.54 -3.26 3.26
CA ASN A 52 0.19 -4.50 2.60
C ASN A 52 1.39 -5.08 1.83
N LEU A 53 2.06 -4.29 0.99
CA LEU A 53 3.18 -4.78 0.20
C LEU A 53 4.32 -5.28 1.09
N SER A 54 4.65 -4.55 2.17
CA SER A 54 5.64 -4.98 3.16
C SER A 54 5.22 -6.28 3.84
N ALA A 55 3.95 -6.41 4.24
CA ALA A 55 3.41 -7.61 4.88
C ALA A 55 3.45 -8.83 3.95
N ILE A 56 3.04 -8.67 2.70
CA ILE A 56 3.05 -9.73 1.69
C ILE A 56 4.48 -10.19 1.38
N ILE A 57 5.41 -9.25 1.22
CA ILE A 57 6.83 -9.58 1.02
C ILE A 57 7.37 -10.37 2.21
N GLU A 58 7.05 -9.97 3.44
CA GLU A 58 7.48 -10.70 4.62
C GLU A 58 6.86 -12.10 4.72
N LEU A 59 5.57 -12.24 4.44
CA LEU A 59 4.88 -13.54 4.43
C LEU A 59 5.48 -14.49 3.40
N LEU A 60 5.71 -14.02 2.17
CA LEU A 60 6.32 -14.82 1.11
C LEU A 60 7.77 -15.23 1.47
N THR A 61 8.51 -14.32 2.09
CA THR A 61 9.87 -14.59 2.54
C THR A 61 9.90 -15.64 3.66
N ARG A 62 8.97 -15.55 4.63
CA ARG A 62 8.80 -16.56 5.70
C ARG A 62 8.37 -17.92 5.16
N SER A 63 7.65 -17.94 4.04
CA SER A 63 7.31 -19.16 3.29
C SER A 63 8.51 -19.74 2.49
N GLY A 64 9.67 -19.10 2.57
CA GLY A 64 10.91 -19.59 1.98
C GLY A 64 11.22 -19.04 0.59
N HIS A 65 10.43 -18.13 0.03
CA HIS A 65 10.72 -17.50 -1.26
C HIS A 65 11.84 -16.45 -1.16
N GLU A 66 12.60 -16.27 -2.23
CA GLU A 66 13.55 -15.15 -2.39
C GLU A 66 12.81 -13.99 -3.07
N ILE A 67 12.81 -12.82 -2.43
CA ILE A 67 12.11 -11.65 -2.94
C ILE A 67 13.12 -10.61 -3.44
N ILE A 68 12.92 -10.15 -4.66
CA ILE A 68 13.67 -9.06 -5.27
C ILE A 68 12.69 -7.92 -5.54
N VAL A 69 12.98 -6.72 -5.02
CA VAL A 69 12.18 -5.52 -5.30
C VAL A 69 13.00 -4.58 -6.18
N ARG A 70 12.53 -4.34 -7.39
CA ARG A 70 13.11 -3.37 -8.32
C ARG A 70 12.36 -2.05 -8.22
N SER A 71 13.07 -0.97 -7.93
CA SER A 71 12.48 0.35 -7.73
C SER A 71 13.33 1.49 -8.27
N ALA A 72 12.74 2.69 -8.38
CA ALA A 72 13.47 3.92 -8.62
C ALA A 72 14.23 4.35 -7.35
N ARG A 73 15.31 5.12 -7.53
CA ARG A 73 16.19 5.58 -6.46
C ARG A 73 15.47 6.46 -5.45
N GLY A 74 15.74 6.24 -4.18
CA GLY A 74 15.60 7.27 -3.13
C GLY A 74 14.52 7.05 -2.08
N ASN A 75 13.64 6.04 -2.19
CA ASN A 75 12.49 5.92 -1.30
C ASN A 75 12.48 4.62 -0.47
N PHE A 76 13.65 4.03 -0.18
CA PHE A 76 13.71 2.78 0.58
C PHE A 76 14.49 2.90 1.88
N ALA A 77 13.79 2.57 2.97
CA ALA A 77 14.47 1.95 4.09
C ALA A 77 15.03 0.59 3.60
N ARG A 78 16.28 0.27 3.97
CA ARG A 78 16.83 -1.07 3.74
C ARG A 78 15.87 -2.06 4.38
N HIS A 79 15.40 -3.02 3.62
CA HIS A 79 14.56 -4.08 4.20
C HIS A 79 15.46 -4.90 5.12
N GLU A 80 15.06 -5.07 6.37
CA GLU A 80 15.88 -5.73 7.39
C GLU A 80 16.02 -7.24 7.14
N ASN A 81 15.09 -7.83 6.37
CA ASN A 81 15.10 -9.24 6.05
C ASN A 81 16.18 -9.57 5.00
N PRO A 82 17.17 -10.44 5.30
CA PRO A 82 18.26 -10.79 4.40
C PRO A 82 17.81 -11.51 3.12
N ASN A 83 16.62 -12.10 3.10
CA ASN A 83 16.04 -12.74 1.93
C ASN A 83 15.28 -11.76 1.01
N VAL A 84 15.26 -10.46 1.34
CA VAL A 84 14.70 -9.39 0.50
C VAL A 84 15.84 -8.56 -0.06
N ARG A 85 15.95 -8.56 -1.39
CA ARG A 85 16.95 -7.78 -2.10
C ARG A 85 16.30 -6.59 -2.80
N VAL A 86 16.66 -5.37 -2.41
CA VAL A 86 16.20 -4.16 -3.09
C VAL A 86 17.20 -3.76 -4.17
N LEU A 87 16.72 -3.61 -5.41
CA LEU A 87 17.49 -3.17 -6.58
C LEU A 87 17.07 -1.75 -6.96
N GLU A 88 17.93 -0.81 -6.69
CA GLU A 88 17.75 0.55 -7.20
C GLU A 88 18.19 0.66 -8.66
N VAL A 89 17.33 1.22 -9.51
CA VAL A 89 17.68 1.48 -10.92
C VAL A 89 18.56 2.73 -11.00
N ARG A 90 19.88 2.54 -10.96
CA ARG A 90 20.87 3.64 -10.98
C ARG A 90 21.33 4.03 -12.39
N TYR A 91 21.19 3.15 -13.38
CA TYR A 91 21.73 3.36 -14.70
C TYR A 91 20.85 4.27 -15.57
N ARG A 92 21.34 5.45 -15.93
CA ARG A 92 20.61 6.43 -16.76
C ARG A 92 20.14 5.83 -18.09
N ILE A 93 20.95 4.99 -18.73
CA ILE A 93 20.62 4.35 -20.02
C ILE A 93 19.45 3.38 -19.84
N GLN A 94 19.51 2.47 -18.88
CA GLN A 94 18.43 1.51 -18.62
C GLN A 94 17.12 2.20 -18.25
N ARG A 95 17.20 3.25 -17.44
CA ARG A 95 16.02 4.06 -17.10
C ARG A 95 15.41 4.71 -18.35
N LYS A 96 16.23 5.30 -19.23
CA LYS A 96 15.75 5.89 -20.50
C LYS A 96 15.16 4.85 -21.44
N LEU A 97 15.79 3.67 -21.60
CA LEU A 97 15.28 2.58 -22.41
C LEU A 97 13.94 2.07 -21.89
N MET A 98 13.82 1.91 -20.55
CA MET A 98 12.58 1.51 -19.92
C MET A 98 11.48 2.57 -20.10
N GLN A 99 11.78 3.85 -19.90
CA GLN A 99 10.85 4.94 -20.19
C GLN A 99 10.40 4.96 -21.64
N LEU A 100 11.30 4.70 -22.59
CA LEU A 100 10.96 4.62 -24.00
C LEU A 100 10.04 3.43 -24.30
N SER A 101 10.30 2.26 -23.68
CA SER A 101 9.46 1.06 -23.82
C SER A 101 8.08 1.23 -23.22
N CYS A 102 7.98 2.04 -22.16
CA CYS A 102 6.72 2.38 -21.49
C CYS A 102 6.02 3.60 -22.14
N HIS A 103 6.63 4.23 -23.15
CA HIS A 103 6.04 5.38 -23.81
C HIS A 103 4.94 4.94 -24.78
N PRO A 104 3.72 5.47 -24.69
CA PRO A 104 2.56 5.00 -25.46
C PRO A 104 2.79 4.96 -26.97
N ARG A 105 3.46 5.97 -27.55
CA ARG A 105 3.71 6.10 -28.99
C ARG A 105 5.08 5.59 -29.47
N LYS A 106 6.03 5.43 -28.54
CA LYS A 106 7.42 5.06 -28.84
C LYS A 106 7.80 3.66 -28.33
N TRP A 107 6.85 2.93 -27.76
CA TRP A 107 7.07 1.60 -27.16
C TRP A 107 7.76 0.61 -28.10
N PHE A 108 7.49 0.72 -29.40
CA PHE A 108 8.09 -0.14 -30.41
C PHE A 108 9.62 0.03 -30.47
N LEU A 109 10.11 1.29 -30.46
CA LEU A 109 11.55 1.59 -30.42
C LEU A 109 12.17 1.09 -29.12
N GLY A 110 11.48 1.31 -28.00
CA GLY A 110 11.91 0.80 -26.70
C GLY A 110 12.00 -0.73 -26.68
N LYS A 111 11.01 -1.43 -27.24
CA LYS A 111 10.99 -2.88 -27.35
C LYS A 111 12.18 -3.39 -28.17
N LEU A 112 12.47 -2.78 -29.33
CA LEU A 112 13.62 -3.13 -30.17
C LEU A 112 14.94 -2.91 -29.41
N LEU A 113 15.10 -1.78 -28.74
CA LEU A 113 16.31 -1.45 -27.99
C LEU A 113 16.52 -2.36 -26.77
N ILE A 114 15.45 -2.76 -26.06
CA ILE A 114 15.54 -3.69 -24.93
C ILE A 114 15.91 -5.10 -25.38
N THR A 115 15.53 -5.50 -26.59
CA THR A 115 16.01 -6.77 -27.17
C THR A 115 17.55 -6.76 -27.35
N LEU A 116 18.12 -5.60 -27.69
CA LEU A 116 19.57 -5.41 -27.83
C LEU A 116 20.27 -5.18 -26.48
N VAL A 117 19.61 -4.55 -25.54
CA VAL A 117 20.14 -4.22 -24.19
C VAL A 117 19.10 -4.68 -23.13
N PRO A 118 19.07 -5.97 -22.81
CA PRO A 118 18.09 -6.51 -21.88
C PRO A 118 18.20 -5.87 -20.51
N PRO A 119 17.09 -5.73 -19.77
CA PRO A 119 17.10 -5.20 -18.41
C PRO A 119 18.04 -5.98 -17.50
N MET A 120 19.00 -5.30 -16.86
CA MET A 120 19.89 -5.94 -15.89
C MET A 120 19.10 -6.23 -14.61
N THR A 121 18.39 -7.34 -14.60
CA THR A 121 17.69 -7.87 -13.42
C THR A 121 18.22 -9.26 -13.11
N PRO A 122 18.32 -9.64 -11.83
CA PRO A 122 18.69 -11.01 -11.45
C PRO A 122 17.75 -12.05 -12.07
N PRO A 123 18.14 -13.32 -12.10
CA PRO A 123 17.20 -14.40 -12.41
C PRO A 123 15.98 -14.35 -11.50
N ALA A 124 14.81 -14.59 -12.06
CA ALA A 124 13.56 -14.71 -11.33
C ALA A 124 12.67 -15.75 -12.00
N ASP A 125 11.76 -16.35 -11.24
CA ASP A 125 10.81 -17.35 -11.75
C ASP A 125 9.47 -16.71 -12.10
N LEU A 126 9.16 -15.53 -11.49
CA LEU A 126 7.96 -14.74 -11.72
C LEU A 126 8.26 -13.25 -11.57
N VAL A 127 7.58 -12.42 -12.37
CA VAL A 127 7.53 -10.96 -12.21
C VAL A 127 6.16 -10.57 -11.65
N VAL A 128 6.15 -9.70 -10.63
CA VAL A 128 4.94 -9.04 -10.11
C VAL A 128 5.07 -7.54 -10.38
N GLY A 129 4.27 -7.02 -11.32
CA GLY A 129 4.18 -5.58 -11.58
C GLY A 129 3.27 -4.91 -10.58
N VAL A 130 3.75 -3.91 -9.83
CA VAL A 130 2.95 -3.15 -8.86
C VAL A 130 2.47 -1.87 -9.51
N ASP A 131 1.18 -1.66 -9.50
CA ASP A 131 0.46 -0.61 -10.18
C ASP A 131 0.75 -0.53 -11.69
N ARG A 132 0.10 0.38 -12.41
CA ARG A 132 0.19 0.48 -13.87
C ARG A 132 1.63 0.57 -14.38
N GLN A 133 2.45 1.42 -13.75
CA GLN A 133 3.84 1.58 -14.19
C GLN A 133 4.64 0.29 -13.96
N GLY A 134 4.43 -0.39 -12.83
CA GLY A 134 5.04 -1.68 -12.54
C GLY A 134 4.57 -2.79 -13.48
N LEU A 135 3.29 -2.80 -13.86
CA LEU A 135 2.74 -3.71 -14.87
C LEU A 135 3.48 -3.54 -16.20
N ILE A 136 3.61 -2.30 -16.71
CA ILE A 136 4.22 -2.02 -18.00
C ILE A 136 5.73 -2.39 -18.01
N GLU A 137 6.48 -1.96 -17.00
CA GLU A 137 7.90 -2.31 -16.85
C GLU A 137 8.09 -3.81 -16.59
N GLY A 138 7.26 -4.39 -15.75
CA GLY A 138 7.25 -5.82 -15.45
C GLY A 138 7.00 -6.68 -16.68
N ALA A 139 6.05 -6.28 -17.53
CA ALA A 139 5.76 -6.97 -18.77
C ALA A 139 6.96 -6.99 -19.76
N VAL A 140 7.70 -5.88 -19.82
CA VAL A 140 8.93 -5.83 -20.64
C VAL A 140 9.98 -6.80 -20.09
N ILE A 141 10.17 -6.83 -18.77
CA ILE A 141 11.13 -7.74 -18.11
C ILE A 141 10.71 -9.19 -18.28
N ALA A 142 9.42 -9.50 -18.01
CA ALA A 142 8.88 -10.84 -18.12
C ALA A 142 9.08 -11.43 -19.53
N ARG A 143 8.74 -10.65 -20.58
CA ARG A 143 8.96 -11.05 -21.97
C ARG A 143 10.44 -11.25 -22.30
N SER A 144 11.32 -10.37 -21.85
CA SER A 144 12.75 -10.48 -22.14
C SER A 144 13.40 -11.72 -21.52
N LYS A 145 12.80 -12.26 -20.45
CA LYS A 145 13.29 -13.45 -19.74
C LYS A 145 12.49 -14.71 -20.01
N GLY A 146 11.36 -14.63 -20.70
CA GLY A 146 10.45 -15.75 -20.93
C GLY A 146 9.81 -16.29 -19.66
N ILE A 147 9.53 -15.43 -18.68
CA ILE A 147 8.94 -15.82 -17.39
C ILE A 147 7.54 -15.19 -17.21
N PRO A 148 6.65 -15.79 -16.39
CA PRO A 148 5.31 -15.31 -16.18
C PRO A 148 5.26 -13.92 -15.50
N LEU A 149 4.13 -13.22 -15.72
CA LEU A 149 3.81 -11.91 -15.16
C LEU A 149 2.53 -12.00 -14.31
N ALA A 150 2.58 -11.46 -13.10
CA ALA A 150 1.41 -11.15 -12.28
C ALA A 150 1.26 -9.62 -12.12
N TYR A 151 0.06 -9.15 -11.77
CA TYR A 151 -0.24 -7.74 -11.60
C TYR A 151 -0.82 -7.47 -10.22
N TRP A 152 -0.21 -6.56 -9.46
CA TRP A 152 -0.68 -6.10 -8.15
C TRP A 152 -1.15 -4.66 -8.27
N SER A 153 -2.48 -4.45 -8.31
CA SER A 153 -3.07 -3.12 -8.51
C SER A 153 -3.56 -2.54 -7.18
N TYR A 154 -2.88 -1.52 -6.69
CA TYR A 154 -3.40 -0.67 -5.61
C TYR A 154 -4.26 0.46 -6.16
N GLU A 155 -3.90 0.96 -7.37
CA GLU A 155 -4.57 2.05 -8.03
C GLU A 155 -5.19 1.59 -9.36
N ILE A 156 -6.47 1.85 -9.56
CA ILE A 156 -7.15 1.58 -10.83
C ILE A 156 -7.16 2.85 -11.67
N PHE A 157 -6.62 2.77 -12.87
CA PHE A 157 -6.62 3.88 -13.82
C PHE A 157 -7.78 3.74 -14.79
N PHE A 158 -8.76 4.63 -14.68
CA PHE A 158 -9.96 4.60 -15.50
C PHE A 158 -9.72 5.22 -16.88
N ALA A 159 -10.28 4.61 -17.93
CA ALA A 159 -10.14 5.08 -19.31
C ALA A 159 -10.68 6.50 -19.49
N THR A 160 -11.66 6.89 -18.69
CA THR A 160 -12.25 8.24 -18.69
C THR A 160 -11.36 9.31 -18.06
N GLU A 161 -10.32 8.91 -17.30
CA GLU A 161 -9.48 9.81 -16.50
C GLU A 161 -8.02 9.80 -16.94
N CYS A 162 -7.65 8.98 -17.92
CA CYS A 162 -6.30 8.92 -18.46
C CYS A 162 -6.28 8.95 -19.98
N SER A 163 -5.11 9.24 -20.57
CA SER A 163 -5.02 9.28 -22.02
C SER A 163 -5.26 7.90 -22.65
N SER A 164 -5.93 7.88 -23.80
CA SER A 164 -6.23 6.66 -24.56
C SER A 164 -4.97 5.84 -24.90
N ASP A 165 -3.88 6.51 -25.23
CA ASP A 165 -2.59 5.86 -25.54
C ASP A 165 -2.03 5.08 -24.34
N PHE A 166 -2.13 5.67 -23.12
CA PHE A 166 -1.68 4.97 -21.90
C PHE A 166 -2.61 3.81 -21.54
N LYS A 167 -3.92 3.99 -21.70
CA LYS A 167 -4.89 2.91 -21.44
C LYS A 167 -4.71 1.76 -22.43
N ALA A 168 -4.50 2.06 -23.71
CA ALA A 168 -4.20 1.02 -24.72
C ALA A 168 -2.91 0.25 -24.39
N LEU A 169 -1.88 0.93 -23.91
CA LEU A 169 -0.64 0.31 -23.46
C LEU A 169 -0.87 -0.60 -22.24
N GLU A 170 -1.59 -0.11 -21.22
CA GLU A 170 -1.96 -0.88 -20.02
C GLU A 170 -2.70 -2.17 -20.40
N ARG A 171 -3.79 -2.05 -21.20
CA ARG A 171 -4.58 -3.20 -21.67
C ARG A 171 -3.75 -4.22 -22.46
N ARG A 172 -2.87 -3.74 -23.34
CA ARG A 172 -1.98 -4.62 -24.09
C ARG A 172 -1.04 -5.41 -23.17
N GLU A 173 -0.44 -4.76 -22.17
CA GLU A 173 0.47 -5.45 -21.26
C GLU A 173 -0.29 -6.35 -20.28
N ALA A 174 -1.49 -5.95 -19.87
CA ALA A 174 -2.38 -6.74 -19.02
C ALA A 174 -2.82 -8.07 -19.65
N SER A 175 -2.87 -8.17 -21.00
CA SER A 175 -3.25 -9.41 -21.69
C SER A 175 -2.30 -10.59 -21.42
N SER A 176 -1.06 -10.33 -20.99
CA SER A 176 -0.06 -11.35 -20.66
C SER A 176 -0.04 -11.75 -19.18
N VAL A 177 -0.89 -11.13 -18.36
CA VAL A 177 -0.95 -11.37 -16.92
C VAL A 177 -1.58 -12.73 -16.62
N ARG A 178 -0.93 -13.54 -15.79
CA ARG A 178 -1.42 -14.84 -15.34
C ARG A 178 -2.51 -14.70 -14.28
N PHE A 179 -2.28 -13.85 -13.30
CA PHE A 179 -3.26 -13.45 -12.29
C PHE A 179 -3.00 -12.01 -11.85
N ALA A 180 -4.03 -11.37 -11.29
CA ALA A 180 -3.90 -10.05 -10.69
C ALA A 180 -4.42 -10.02 -9.24
N VAL A 181 -4.15 -8.93 -8.54
CA VAL A 181 -4.65 -8.67 -7.19
C VAL A 181 -5.36 -7.31 -7.17
N ALA A 182 -6.57 -7.28 -6.63
CA ALA A 182 -7.33 -6.11 -6.25
C ALA A 182 -7.80 -6.26 -4.79
N GLN A 183 -8.48 -5.26 -4.22
CA GLN A 183 -8.69 -5.23 -2.77
C GLN A 183 -10.02 -5.79 -2.31
N ASP A 184 -11.04 -5.73 -3.15
CA ASP A 184 -12.39 -6.22 -2.91
C ASP A 184 -13.07 -6.61 -4.22
N ASP A 185 -14.31 -7.09 -4.15
CA ASP A 185 -15.06 -7.55 -5.32
C ASP A 185 -15.41 -6.42 -6.29
N LEU A 186 -15.71 -5.22 -5.79
CA LEU A 186 -15.99 -4.07 -6.65
C LEU A 186 -14.74 -3.67 -7.41
N ARG A 187 -13.62 -3.53 -6.73
CA ARG A 187 -12.33 -3.18 -7.35
C ARG A 187 -11.85 -4.26 -8.31
N ALA A 188 -12.09 -5.53 -8.03
CA ALA A 188 -11.75 -6.62 -8.95
C ALA A 188 -12.57 -6.53 -10.26
N ARG A 189 -13.89 -6.27 -10.17
CA ARG A 189 -14.71 -6.04 -11.37
C ARG A 189 -14.23 -4.82 -12.16
N LEU A 190 -14.01 -3.69 -11.49
CA LEU A 190 -13.52 -2.48 -12.13
C LEU A 190 -12.14 -2.68 -12.79
N LEU A 191 -11.22 -3.38 -12.13
CA LEU A 191 -9.92 -3.72 -12.71
C LEU A 191 -10.07 -4.61 -13.95
N SER A 192 -10.97 -5.60 -13.89
CA SER A 192 -11.28 -6.47 -15.03
C SER A 192 -11.82 -5.67 -16.23
N GLU A 193 -12.79 -4.78 -16.01
CA GLU A 193 -13.35 -3.89 -17.04
C GLU A 193 -12.32 -2.97 -17.67
N GLU A 194 -11.44 -2.41 -16.84
CA GLU A 194 -10.46 -1.43 -17.29
C GLU A 194 -9.25 -2.06 -17.99
N THR A 195 -8.87 -3.29 -17.63
CA THR A 195 -7.66 -3.94 -18.15
C THR A 195 -7.93 -5.12 -19.09
N GLY A 196 -9.12 -5.72 -19.02
CA GLY A 196 -9.46 -6.95 -19.75
C GLY A 196 -8.94 -8.24 -19.09
N ILE A 197 -8.36 -8.15 -17.88
CA ILE A 197 -7.99 -9.36 -17.11
C ILE A 197 -9.28 -10.05 -16.64
N PRO A 198 -9.50 -11.36 -16.91
CA PRO A 198 -10.68 -12.07 -16.42
C PRO A 198 -10.85 -11.96 -14.91
N ASN A 199 -12.07 -11.68 -14.44
CA ASN A 199 -12.34 -11.43 -13.04
C ASN A 199 -12.06 -12.66 -12.13
N ASP A 200 -12.13 -13.86 -12.67
CA ASP A 200 -11.77 -15.12 -12.01
C ASP A 200 -10.25 -15.29 -11.81
N ARG A 201 -9.43 -14.51 -12.52
CA ARG A 201 -7.98 -14.43 -12.33
C ARG A 201 -7.55 -13.29 -11.42
N ILE A 202 -8.47 -12.57 -10.80
CA ILE A 202 -8.15 -11.48 -9.88
C ILE A 202 -8.41 -11.94 -8.44
N LEU A 203 -7.37 -12.03 -7.63
CA LEU A 203 -7.46 -12.29 -6.19
C LEU A 203 -7.92 -11.03 -5.45
N ARG A 204 -8.66 -11.21 -4.36
CA ARG A 204 -9.10 -10.13 -3.47
C ARG A 204 -8.23 -10.14 -2.23
N ILE A 205 -7.37 -9.14 -2.09
CA ILE A 205 -6.47 -8.98 -0.94
C ILE A 205 -6.55 -7.52 -0.46
N PRO A 206 -7.21 -7.25 0.67
CA PRO A 206 -7.32 -5.90 1.24
C PRO A 206 -5.96 -5.25 1.51
N VAL A 207 -5.89 -3.92 1.50
CA VAL A 207 -4.67 -3.21 1.85
C VAL A 207 -4.51 -3.19 3.37
N ALA A 208 -3.90 -4.23 3.91
CA ALA A 208 -3.67 -4.37 5.34
C ALA A 208 -2.31 -5.00 5.64
N GLY A 209 -1.83 -4.80 6.87
CA GLY A 209 -0.66 -5.47 7.42
C GLY A 209 -0.98 -6.87 7.94
N THR A 210 -0.10 -7.41 8.81
CA THR A 210 -0.27 -8.70 9.46
C THR A 210 -0.43 -8.57 10.95
N GLY A 211 -1.33 -9.39 11.54
CA GLY A 211 -1.55 -9.50 12.98
C GLY A 211 -2.12 -8.24 13.62
N THR A 212 -2.95 -8.41 14.61
CA THR A 212 -3.45 -7.30 15.44
C THR A 212 -2.35 -6.72 16.32
N ARG A 213 -2.51 -5.48 16.73
CA ARG A 213 -1.60 -4.74 17.64
C ARG A 213 -2.38 -4.24 18.87
N PRO A 214 -2.94 -5.15 19.69
CA PRO A 214 -3.68 -4.75 20.87
C PRO A 214 -2.73 -4.13 21.91
N ALA A 215 -3.13 -3.01 22.49
CA ALA A 215 -2.48 -2.45 23.66
C ALA A 215 -3.51 -1.62 24.44
N ALA A 216 -3.25 -1.43 25.73
CA ALA A 216 -3.96 -0.45 26.51
C ALA A 216 -3.71 0.96 25.92
N ARG A 217 -4.69 1.84 26.05
CA ARG A 217 -4.54 3.24 25.64
C ARG A 217 -3.35 3.87 26.39
N THR A 218 -2.43 4.44 25.63
CA THR A 218 -1.26 5.12 26.17
C THR A 218 -1.52 6.63 26.34
N ARG A 219 -0.68 7.29 27.13
CA ARG A 219 -0.70 8.76 27.28
C ARG A 219 0.27 9.47 26.32
N TYR A 220 0.82 8.76 25.35
CA TYR A 220 1.83 9.29 24.45
C TYR A 220 1.42 10.62 23.79
N LEU A 221 0.21 10.69 23.20
CA LEU A 221 -0.27 11.91 22.56
C LEU A 221 -0.52 13.04 23.56
N ASN A 222 -1.03 12.70 24.76
CA ASN A 222 -1.23 13.69 25.83
C ASN A 222 0.09 14.32 26.25
N GLU A 223 1.11 13.51 26.51
CA GLU A 223 2.43 13.96 26.95
C GLU A 223 3.18 14.69 25.81
N ARG A 224 3.13 14.15 24.59
CA ARG A 224 3.84 14.70 23.42
C ARG A 224 3.34 16.09 23.02
N PHE A 225 2.03 16.35 23.15
CA PHE A 225 1.38 17.58 22.69
C PHE A 225 0.83 18.45 23.80
N GLY A 226 0.97 18.06 25.06
CA GLY A 226 0.40 18.79 26.20
C GLY A 226 -1.15 18.74 26.21
N ILE A 227 -1.76 17.68 25.71
CA ILE A 227 -3.21 17.51 25.69
C ILE A 227 -3.69 17.10 27.08
N PRO A 228 -4.67 17.78 27.70
CA PRO A 228 -5.21 17.38 29.00
C PRO A 228 -5.69 15.93 29.00
N ALA A 229 -5.54 15.23 30.13
CA ALA A 229 -5.81 13.81 30.26
C ALA A 229 -7.28 13.42 30.11
N ASP A 230 -8.18 14.37 30.36
CA ASP A 230 -9.63 14.25 30.23
C ASP A 230 -10.14 14.43 28.80
N ARG A 231 -9.26 14.81 27.87
CA ARG A 231 -9.61 14.97 26.46
C ARG A 231 -9.59 13.64 25.72
N ARG A 232 -10.56 13.46 24.85
CA ARG A 232 -10.60 12.41 23.83
C ARG A 232 -9.86 12.87 22.57
N ILE A 233 -9.11 11.98 21.96
CA ILE A 233 -8.22 12.32 20.86
C ILE A 233 -8.68 11.60 19.59
N ALA A 234 -9.15 12.36 18.61
CA ALA A 234 -9.28 11.89 17.24
C ALA A 234 -7.95 12.06 16.54
N ILE A 235 -7.51 11.05 15.78
CA ILE A 235 -6.31 11.10 14.97
C ILE A 235 -6.64 11.03 13.48
N PHE A 236 -6.05 11.95 12.71
CA PHE A 236 -6.01 11.89 11.24
C PHE A 236 -4.56 11.64 10.83
N ALA A 237 -4.24 10.41 10.43
CA ALA A 237 -2.88 10.03 10.06
C ALA A 237 -2.80 9.60 8.59
N GLY A 238 -1.89 10.18 7.81
CA GLY A 238 -1.69 9.82 6.40
C GLY A 238 -1.52 11.02 5.47
N SER A 239 -1.99 10.90 4.23
CA SER A 239 -2.01 12.03 3.28
C SER A 239 -2.99 13.10 3.76
N VAL A 240 -2.57 14.36 3.64
CA VAL A 240 -3.34 15.55 4.04
C VAL A 240 -3.49 16.42 2.79
N ASP A 241 -4.46 16.08 1.98
CA ASP A 241 -4.73 16.68 0.68
C ASP A 241 -6.24 16.98 0.53
N GLU A 242 -6.64 17.64 -0.55
CA GLU A 242 -8.05 17.98 -0.82
C GLU A 242 -8.92 16.74 -0.95
N TRP A 243 -8.40 15.68 -1.55
CA TRP A 243 -9.11 14.40 -1.68
C TRP A 243 -9.27 13.63 -0.36
N THR A 244 -8.77 14.16 0.77
CA THR A 244 -8.94 13.56 2.11
C THR A 244 -9.83 14.36 3.05
N LEU A 245 -10.49 15.41 2.57
CA LEU A 245 -11.32 16.34 3.36
C LEU A 245 -10.61 16.92 4.61
N ALA A 246 -9.26 16.99 4.57
CA ALA A 246 -8.48 17.39 5.74
C ALA A 246 -8.77 18.83 6.19
N ARG A 247 -8.94 19.78 5.22
CA ARG A 247 -9.24 21.17 5.55
C ARG A 247 -10.66 21.35 6.08
N PRO A 248 -11.73 20.84 5.42
CA PRO A 248 -13.09 20.88 5.97
C PRO A 248 -13.19 20.26 7.36
N LEU A 249 -12.49 19.14 7.61
CA LEU A 249 -12.41 18.50 8.92
C LEU A 249 -11.87 19.45 9.99
N VAL A 250 -10.75 20.14 9.71
CA VAL A 250 -10.15 21.09 10.65
C VAL A 250 -11.05 22.31 10.85
N GLU A 251 -11.72 22.79 9.80
CA GLU A 251 -12.66 23.90 9.87
C GLU A 251 -13.92 23.58 10.70
N SER A 252 -14.29 22.30 10.83
CA SER A 252 -15.42 21.87 11.68
C SER A 252 -15.09 21.81 13.18
N LEU A 253 -13.82 21.85 13.59
CA LEU A 253 -13.39 21.70 14.99
C LEU A 253 -14.06 22.66 15.99
N PRO A 254 -14.37 23.92 15.67
CA PRO A 254 -15.10 24.80 16.60
C PRO A 254 -16.47 24.25 17.01
N LEU A 255 -17.07 23.39 16.21
CA LEU A 255 -18.39 22.79 16.45
C LEU A 255 -18.31 21.47 17.25
N TRP A 256 -17.11 20.89 17.42
CA TRP A 256 -16.94 19.61 18.12
C TRP A 256 -17.22 19.76 19.63
N PRO A 257 -17.65 18.68 20.33
CA PRO A 257 -17.73 18.68 21.78
C PRO A 257 -16.39 19.11 22.40
N GLU A 258 -16.46 19.87 23.50
CA GLU A 258 -15.24 20.46 24.10
C GLU A 258 -14.20 19.43 24.53
N ASN A 259 -14.64 18.25 24.93
CA ASN A 259 -13.77 17.16 25.35
C ASN A 259 -13.04 16.45 24.20
N TRP A 260 -13.30 16.79 22.93
CA TRP A 260 -12.63 16.21 21.78
C TRP A 260 -11.59 17.16 21.19
N VAL A 261 -10.44 16.60 20.79
CA VAL A 261 -9.38 17.30 20.07
C VAL A 261 -8.94 16.49 18.85
N LEU A 262 -8.37 17.16 17.85
CA LEU A 262 -7.81 16.54 16.66
C LEU A 262 -6.28 16.58 16.69
N VAL A 263 -5.64 15.43 16.53
CA VAL A 263 -4.23 15.32 16.20
C VAL A 263 -4.11 14.96 14.72
N MET A 264 -3.43 15.79 13.94
CA MET A 264 -3.17 15.53 12.52
C MET A 264 -1.69 15.18 12.33
N HIS A 265 -1.44 14.05 11.69
CA HIS A 265 -0.11 13.55 11.35
C HIS A 265 0.01 13.34 9.85
N HIS A 266 0.88 14.11 9.20
CA HIS A 266 1.15 13.94 7.79
C HIS A 266 2.18 12.83 7.57
N ARG A 267 1.89 11.89 6.67
CA ARG A 267 2.69 10.70 6.39
C ARG A 267 4.18 10.99 6.15
N TYR A 268 4.48 12.15 5.54
CA TYR A 268 5.84 12.53 5.17
C TYR A 268 6.42 13.65 6.05
N GLY A 269 5.81 13.95 7.17
CA GLY A 269 6.22 15.02 8.07
C GLY A 269 6.04 16.44 7.50
N TYR A 270 5.39 16.58 6.34
CA TYR A 270 5.18 17.91 5.74
C TYR A 270 3.97 18.59 6.36
N VAL A 271 4.15 19.83 6.80
CA VAL A 271 3.06 20.68 7.32
C VAL A 271 2.94 21.93 6.47
N SER A 272 1.77 22.18 5.93
CA SER A 272 1.46 23.33 5.10
C SER A 272 1.16 24.59 5.93
N ASP A 273 1.22 25.77 5.30
CA ASP A 273 0.95 27.03 5.99
C ASP A 273 -0.47 27.15 6.52
N TRP A 274 -1.47 26.59 5.79
CA TRP A 274 -2.85 26.58 6.28
C TRP A 274 -3.01 25.75 7.56
N GLN A 275 -2.30 24.65 7.70
CA GLN A 275 -2.30 23.81 8.90
C GLN A 275 -1.66 24.55 10.07
N ARG A 276 -0.51 25.21 9.86
CA ARG A 276 0.15 26.03 10.91
C ARG A 276 -0.77 27.17 11.34
N SER A 277 -1.40 27.86 10.39
CA SER A 277 -2.36 28.93 10.67
C SER A 277 -3.57 28.42 11.46
N ALA A 278 -4.14 27.27 11.08
CA ALA A 278 -5.25 26.65 11.83
C ALA A 278 -4.82 26.26 13.25
N ARG A 279 -3.64 25.66 13.41
CA ARG A 279 -3.06 25.33 14.73
C ARG A 279 -2.91 26.59 15.60
N HIS A 280 -2.48 27.70 15.04
CA HIS A 280 -2.33 28.95 15.76
C HIS A 280 -3.68 29.52 16.22
N ARG A 281 -4.73 29.42 15.40
CA ARG A 281 -6.08 29.87 15.76
C ARG A 281 -6.78 28.97 16.79
N MET A 282 -6.45 27.67 16.84
CA MET A 282 -7.12 26.68 17.68
C MET A 282 -6.11 25.87 18.52
N PRO A 283 -5.31 26.55 19.40
CA PRO A 283 -4.19 25.90 20.08
C PRO A 283 -4.57 24.81 21.07
N SER A 284 -5.79 24.79 21.57
CA SER A 284 -6.30 23.77 22.49
C SER A 284 -7.16 22.69 21.84
N ARG A 285 -7.39 22.77 20.52
CA ARG A 285 -8.31 21.88 19.80
C ARG A 285 -7.63 21.12 18.64
N PHE A 286 -6.61 21.71 18.05
CA PHE A 286 -5.93 21.18 16.87
C PHE A 286 -4.42 21.04 17.12
N TYR A 287 -3.88 19.86 16.95
CA TYR A 287 -2.48 19.53 17.15
C TYR A 287 -1.88 18.95 15.88
N LEU A 288 -0.64 19.35 15.56
CA LEU A 288 0.09 18.89 14.39
C LEU A 288 1.29 18.06 14.82
N SER A 289 1.42 16.88 14.23
CA SER A 289 2.64 16.09 14.35
C SER A 289 3.54 16.39 13.15
N GLU A 290 4.73 16.87 13.44
CA GLU A 290 5.83 17.07 12.47
C GLU A 290 6.80 15.87 12.50
N ASP A 291 6.49 14.83 13.28
CA ASP A 291 7.30 13.64 13.38
C ASP A 291 7.29 12.89 12.03
N SER A 292 8.41 12.28 11.68
CA SER A 292 8.51 11.42 10.52
C SER A 292 8.72 9.98 10.98
N PHE A 293 7.80 9.10 10.63
CA PHE A 293 7.93 7.69 10.92
C PHE A 293 8.31 6.93 9.63
N PRO A 294 9.49 6.28 9.61
CA PRO A 294 9.93 5.53 8.44
C PRO A 294 9.07 4.29 8.15
N THR A 295 8.37 3.78 9.17
CA THR A 295 7.50 2.61 9.07
C THR A 295 6.16 2.86 9.77
N ILE A 296 5.17 2.00 9.48
CA ILE A 296 3.85 2.07 10.11
C ILE A 296 3.92 1.68 11.58
N GLU A 297 4.82 0.79 11.95
CA GLU A 297 5.07 0.40 13.35
C GLU A 297 5.46 1.61 14.21
N GLY A 298 6.25 2.54 13.66
CA GLY A 298 6.61 3.80 14.33
C GLY A 298 5.40 4.68 14.65
N LEU A 299 4.35 4.62 13.81
CA LEU A 299 3.08 5.31 14.05
C LEU A 299 2.28 4.68 15.22
N GLY A 300 2.57 3.44 15.60
CA GLY A 300 1.81 2.66 16.59
C GLY A 300 1.64 3.37 17.93
N HIS A 301 2.66 4.08 18.42
CA HIS A 301 2.56 4.85 19.68
C HIS A 301 1.49 5.95 19.61
N MET A 302 1.34 6.60 18.47
CA MET A 302 0.29 7.59 18.25
C MET A 302 -1.09 6.93 18.23
N LEU A 303 -1.21 5.80 17.51
CA LEU A 303 -2.49 5.09 17.38
C LEU A 303 -2.99 4.55 18.72
N HIS A 304 -2.09 4.00 19.56
CA HIS A 304 -2.44 3.57 20.92
C HIS A 304 -2.80 4.73 21.85
N GLY A 305 -2.38 5.96 21.54
CA GLY A 305 -2.74 7.15 22.29
C GLY A 305 -4.06 7.81 21.87
N ALA A 306 -4.67 7.34 20.77
CA ALA A 306 -5.89 7.93 20.21
C ALA A 306 -7.16 7.15 20.63
N ASP A 307 -8.30 7.81 20.51
CA ASP A 307 -9.62 7.28 20.79
C ASP A 307 -10.43 7.00 19.51
N LEU A 308 -10.11 7.68 18.40
CA LEU A 308 -10.81 7.59 17.12
C LEU A 308 -9.86 7.84 15.96
N GLY A 309 -9.89 6.98 14.96
CA GLY A 309 -9.18 7.17 13.69
C GLY A 309 -10.10 7.80 12.63
N ILE A 310 -9.69 8.89 12.01
CA ILE A 310 -10.49 9.55 10.96
C ILE A 310 -9.89 9.26 9.59
N ALA A 311 -10.73 8.74 8.67
CA ALA A 311 -10.36 8.45 7.30
C ALA A 311 -11.48 8.88 6.35
N LEU A 312 -11.41 10.12 5.90
CA LEU A 312 -12.36 10.72 4.96
C LEU A 312 -11.74 10.81 3.57
N TYR A 313 -12.58 10.67 2.54
CA TYR A 313 -12.16 10.67 1.14
C TYR A 313 -13.17 11.45 0.27
N ASN A 314 -12.63 12.26 -0.63
CA ASN A 314 -13.42 13.08 -1.55
C ASN A 314 -12.77 13.04 -2.96
N PRO A 315 -13.42 12.44 -3.95
CA PRO A 315 -12.90 12.45 -5.31
C PRO A 315 -12.76 13.88 -5.85
N THR A 316 -11.56 14.28 -6.26
CA THR A 316 -11.29 15.63 -6.81
C THR A 316 -11.16 15.65 -8.32
N TYR A 317 -10.89 14.49 -8.94
CA TYR A 317 -10.73 14.34 -10.41
C TYR A 317 -9.57 15.16 -11.00
N ASP A 318 -8.66 15.68 -10.19
CA ASP A 318 -7.53 16.48 -10.65
C ASP A 318 -6.44 15.63 -11.31
N THR A 319 -6.39 14.37 -10.95
CA THR A 319 -5.41 13.39 -11.45
C THR A 319 -6.08 12.05 -11.73
N PRO A 320 -5.46 11.17 -12.54
CA PRO A 320 -6.02 9.84 -12.80
C PRO A 320 -6.19 8.92 -11.58
N TRP A 321 -5.67 9.29 -10.42
CA TRP A 321 -5.81 8.53 -9.17
C TRP A 321 -6.66 9.21 -8.11
N THR A 322 -7.07 10.48 -8.30
CA THR A 322 -7.92 11.21 -7.31
C THR A 322 -9.40 11.27 -7.68
N GLY A 323 -9.79 10.66 -8.79
CA GLY A 323 -11.18 10.59 -9.26
C GLY A 323 -11.88 9.28 -8.86
N ARG A 324 -12.29 8.49 -9.85
CA ARG A 324 -13.02 7.22 -9.64
C ARG A 324 -12.27 6.22 -8.77
N ASN A 325 -10.93 6.26 -8.77
CA ASN A 325 -10.15 5.41 -7.88
C ASN A 325 -10.42 5.73 -6.40
N ILE A 326 -10.50 7.02 -6.03
CA ILE A 326 -10.88 7.44 -4.67
C ILE A 326 -12.37 7.18 -4.40
N ALA A 327 -13.26 7.42 -5.38
CA ALA A 327 -14.68 7.12 -5.24
C ALA A 327 -14.97 5.64 -4.93
N ASN A 328 -14.05 4.74 -5.33
CA ASN A 328 -14.16 3.30 -5.13
C ASN A 328 -13.01 2.76 -4.26
N ILE A 329 -12.59 3.53 -3.24
CA ILE A 329 -11.42 3.16 -2.44
C ILE A 329 -11.65 1.88 -1.63
N GLY A 330 -12.84 1.69 -1.06
CA GLY A 330 -13.24 0.45 -0.38
C GLY A 330 -12.18 -0.13 0.55
N MET A 331 -11.88 -1.41 0.39
CA MET A 331 -10.84 -2.15 1.12
C MET A 331 -9.40 -1.77 0.70
N SER A 332 -9.23 -0.80 -0.20
CA SER A 332 -7.92 -0.25 -0.57
C SER A 332 -7.40 0.77 0.44
N SER A 333 -8.21 1.21 1.40
CA SER A 333 -7.79 2.16 2.41
C SER A 333 -6.88 1.52 3.47
N GLY A 334 -5.57 1.55 3.26
CA GLY A 334 -4.59 1.12 4.27
C GLY A 334 -4.69 1.91 5.59
N LYS A 335 -5.21 3.13 5.57
CA LYS A 335 -5.46 3.96 6.76
C LYS A 335 -6.52 3.31 7.67
N ILE A 336 -7.68 2.92 7.10
CA ILE A 336 -8.76 2.26 7.84
C ILE A 336 -8.27 0.92 8.41
N ALA A 337 -7.63 0.10 7.58
CA ALA A 337 -7.09 -1.18 8.03
C ALA A 337 -6.06 -1.03 9.16
N THR A 338 -5.17 -0.03 9.06
CA THR A 338 -4.19 0.25 10.11
C THR A 338 -4.86 0.67 11.41
N TYR A 339 -5.88 1.53 11.38
CA TYR A 339 -6.61 1.90 12.59
C TYR A 339 -7.23 0.67 13.27
N MET A 340 -7.92 -0.18 12.50
CA MET A 340 -8.53 -1.40 13.04
C MET A 340 -7.49 -2.41 13.55
N GLN A 341 -6.30 -2.48 12.92
CA GLN A 341 -5.18 -3.29 13.38
C GLN A 341 -4.75 -2.95 14.82
N TYR A 342 -4.84 -1.68 15.19
CA TYR A 342 -4.53 -1.15 16.51
C TYR A 342 -5.75 -1.07 17.45
N GLY A 343 -6.89 -1.60 17.03
CA GLY A 343 -8.13 -1.55 17.80
C GLY A 343 -8.74 -0.15 17.88
N LEU A 344 -8.39 0.73 16.95
CA LEU A 344 -8.91 2.10 16.93
C LEU A 344 -10.21 2.14 16.11
N PRO A 345 -11.36 2.53 16.70
CA PRO A 345 -12.59 2.73 15.96
C PRO A 345 -12.42 3.81 14.90
N VAL A 346 -13.22 3.74 13.84
CA VAL A 346 -13.03 4.63 12.69
C VAL A 346 -14.23 5.57 12.47
N LEU A 347 -13.94 6.80 12.04
CA LEU A 347 -14.92 7.71 11.44
C LEU A 347 -14.58 7.83 9.96
N ILE A 348 -15.49 7.39 9.11
CA ILE A 348 -15.34 7.36 7.66
C ILE A 348 -16.55 8.00 6.99
N ASN A 349 -16.43 8.39 5.73
CA ASN A 349 -17.60 8.69 4.90
C ASN A 349 -18.06 7.43 4.14
N GLU A 350 -19.05 7.57 3.23
CA GLU A 350 -19.53 6.43 2.45
C GLU A 350 -18.46 5.93 1.47
N LEU A 351 -17.99 4.70 1.67
CA LEU A 351 -16.89 4.07 0.95
C LEU A 351 -17.24 2.64 0.47
N GLY A 352 -18.52 2.38 0.23
CA GLY A 352 -19.01 1.08 -0.22
C GLY A 352 -18.96 0.00 0.86
N GLU A 353 -18.43 -1.18 0.56
CA GLU A 353 -18.47 -2.36 1.42
C GLU A 353 -17.93 -2.11 2.83
N ILE A 354 -16.82 -1.37 2.97
CA ILE A 354 -16.25 -1.08 4.29
C ILE A 354 -17.19 -0.24 5.16
N SER A 355 -18.00 0.64 4.57
CA SER A 355 -18.99 1.43 5.31
C SER A 355 -20.11 0.57 5.86
N SER A 356 -20.55 -0.43 5.10
CA SER A 356 -21.53 -1.43 5.58
C SER A 356 -20.96 -2.20 6.78
N HIS A 357 -19.73 -2.68 6.70
CA HIS A 357 -19.08 -3.35 7.83
C HIS A 357 -18.93 -2.45 9.06
N VAL A 358 -18.59 -1.17 8.88
CA VAL A 358 -18.48 -0.23 10.00
C VAL A 358 -19.80 -0.08 10.73
N ARG A 359 -20.91 0.07 10.00
CA ARG A 359 -22.26 0.18 10.60
C ARG A 359 -22.71 -1.12 11.27
N GLU A 360 -22.69 -2.22 10.52
CA GLU A 360 -23.26 -3.50 10.93
C GLU A 360 -22.51 -4.14 12.10
N LYS A 361 -21.20 -4.01 12.13
CA LYS A 361 -20.36 -4.61 13.16
C LYS A 361 -19.99 -3.61 14.28
N GLY A 362 -20.44 -2.36 14.21
CA GLY A 362 -20.17 -1.32 15.20
C GLY A 362 -18.67 -1.05 15.37
N LEU A 363 -17.96 -0.83 14.24
CA LEU A 363 -16.53 -0.57 14.23
C LEU A 363 -16.17 0.92 14.31
N GLY A 364 -17.19 1.78 14.39
CA GLY A 364 -17.04 3.21 14.34
C GLY A 364 -18.31 3.89 13.84
N ALA A 365 -18.15 4.97 13.10
CA ALA A 365 -19.25 5.72 12.50
C ALA A 365 -19.01 6.04 11.03
N VAL A 366 -20.11 6.19 10.29
CA VAL A 366 -20.11 6.64 8.89
C VAL A 366 -20.84 7.96 8.81
N THR A 367 -20.20 8.99 8.27
CA THR A 367 -20.78 10.33 8.10
C THR A 367 -21.08 10.63 6.63
N GLY A 368 -22.12 11.39 6.37
CA GLY A 368 -22.41 11.95 5.05
C GLY A 368 -21.67 13.27 4.78
N ASP A 369 -21.40 14.04 5.86
CA ASP A 369 -20.74 15.34 5.78
C ASP A 369 -19.89 15.59 7.05
N VAL A 370 -18.85 16.41 6.92
CA VAL A 370 -18.00 16.82 8.07
C VAL A 370 -18.77 17.60 9.13
N LEU A 371 -19.88 18.24 8.76
CA LEU A 371 -20.75 18.96 9.69
C LEU A 371 -21.62 18.05 10.59
N GLU A 372 -21.73 16.76 10.27
CA GLU A 372 -22.40 15.76 11.11
C GLU A 372 -21.48 15.24 12.22
N ILE A 373 -20.17 15.41 12.07
CA ILE A 373 -19.15 14.89 13.00
C ILE A 373 -19.40 15.33 14.44
N PRO A 374 -19.72 16.60 14.75
CA PRO A 374 -20.01 17.03 16.12
C PRO A 374 -21.10 16.21 16.80
N GLY A 375 -22.20 15.96 16.10
CA GLY A 375 -23.31 15.14 16.61
C GLY A 375 -22.91 13.68 16.85
N ILE A 376 -22.11 13.11 15.96
CA ILE A 376 -21.55 11.75 16.09
C ILE A 376 -20.66 11.69 17.34
N LEU A 377 -19.74 12.63 17.50
CA LEU A 377 -18.77 12.64 18.61
C LEU A 377 -19.42 12.81 19.98
N TYR A 378 -20.58 13.46 20.05
CA TYR A 378 -21.31 13.65 21.30
C TYR A 378 -21.71 12.32 21.95
N HIS A 379 -22.07 11.33 21.13
CA HIS A 379 -22.52 10.01 21.58
C HIS A 379 -21.47 8.90 21.37
N PHE A 380 -20.26 9.24 20.90
CA PHE A 380 -19.26 8.24 20.52
C PHE A 380 -18.59 7.61 21.75
N ASP A 381 -18.69 6.26 21.84
CA ASP A 381 -18.03 5.48 22.87
C ASP A 381 -16.93 4.58 22.25
N PRO A 382 -15.68 5.05 22.18
CA PRO A 382 -14.61 4.31 21.54
C PRO A 382 -14.25 3.00 22.25
N GLU A 383 -14.34 2.94 23.58
CA GLU A 383 -13.90 1.77 24.34
C GLU A 383 -14.74 0.53 24.02
N SER A 384 -16.05 0.71 23.84
CA SER A 384 -16.95 -0.38 23.48
C SER A 384 -16.67 -0.99 22.10
N MET A 385 -15.91 -0.29 21.23
CA MET A 385 -15.66 -0.67 19.83
C MET A 385 -14.30 -1.29 19.60
N ARG A 386 -13.30 -1.05 20.47
CA ARG A 386 -11.91 -1.49 20.29
C ARG A 386 -11.78 -3.00 20.02
N GLY A 387 -12.43 -3.82 20.83
CA GLY A 387 -12.40 -5.27 20.68
C GLY A 387 -12.97 -5.74 19.35
N ARG A 388 -14.06 -5.10 18.89
CA ARG A 388 -14.69 -5.41 17.60
C ARG A 388 -13.79 -5.04 16.41
N CYS A 389 -13.06 -3.92 16.49
CA CYS A 389 -12.09 -3.52 15.46
C CYS A 389 -10.96 -4.54 15.34
N LEU A 390 -10.39 -5.00 16.46
CA LEU A 390 -9.35 -6.03 16.45
C LEU A 390 -9.86 -7.37 15.90
N ALA A 391 -11.07 -7.80 16.28
CA ALA A 391 -11.68 -9.01 15.77
C ALA A 391 -11.94 -8.90 14.26
N PHE A 392 -12.52 -7.80 13.79
CA PHE A 392 -12.75 -7.57 12.38
C PHE A 392 -11.44 -7.57 11.57
N PHE A 393 -10.39 -6.94 12.08
CA PHE A 393 -9.08 -6.98 11.43
C PHE A 393 -8.58 -8.42 11.32
N ALA A 394 -8.61 -9.19 12.39
CA ALA A 394 -8.12 -10.56 12.42
C ALA A 394 -8.91 -11.51 11.49
N GLU A 395 -10.21 -11.28 11.33
CA GLU A 395 -11.13 -12.14 10.59
C GLU A 395 -11.26 -11.76 9.10
N HIS A 396 -11.02 -10.47 8.75
CA HIS A 396 -11.31 -9.96 7.41
C HIS A 396 -10.17 -9.20 6.73
N LEU A 397 -9.21 -8.64 7.49
CA LEU A 397 -8.19 -7.77 6.92
C LEU A 397 -6.77 -8.31 7.01
N ASP A 398 -6.46 -9.19 7.96
CA ASP A 398 -5.10 -9.71 8.16
C ASP A 398 -4.59 -10.35 6.85
N ALA A 399 -3.51 -9.81 6.31
CA ALA A 399 -2.90 -10.30 5.06
C ALA A 399 -2.55 -11.80 5.09
N LYS A 400 -2.39 -12.40 6.28
CA LYS A 400 -2.15 -13.85 6.44
C LYS A 400 -3.30 -14.70 5.94
N LEU A 401 -4.53 -14.21 6.03
CA LEU A 401 -5.74 -14.94 5.57
C LEU A 401 -5.68 -15.26 4.08
N TYR A 402 -5.03 -14.41 3.31
CA TYR A 402 -4.98 -14.47 1.84
C TYR A 402 -3.74 -15.17 1.32
N LEU A 403 -2.79 -15.53 2.19
CA LEU A 403 -1.54 -16.17 1.81
C LEU A 403 -1.74 -17.51 1.09
N PRO A 404 -2.63 -18.43 1.52
CA PRO A 404 -2.83 -19.71 0.82
C PRO A 404 -3.30 -19.54 -0.63
N ASP A 405 -4.23 -18.62 -0.89
CA ASP A 405 -4.73 -18.35 -2.24
C ASP A 405 -3.66 -17.68 -3.10
N LEU A 406 -2.90 -16.75 -2.53
CA LEU A 406 -1.76 -16.13 -3.20
C LEU A 406 -0.70 -17.16 -3.59
N GLN A 407 -0.31 -18.06 -2.69
CA GLN A 407 0.66 -19.11 -2.95
C GLN A 407 0.20 -20.08 -4.04
N ARG A 408 -1.10 -20.44 -4.04
CA ARG A 408 -1.70 -21.25 -5.10
C ARG A 408 -1.61 -20.56 -6.46
N ALA A 409 -1.94 -19.26 -6.52
CA ALA A 409 -1.85 -18.47 -7.76
C ALA A 409 -0.42 -18.34 -8.26
N LEU A 410 0.55 -18.08 -7.36
CA LEU A 410 1.98 -18.05 -7.68
C LEU A 410 2.46 -19.38 -8.28
N SER A 411 2.12 -20.49 -7.63
CA SER A 411 2.51 -21.83 -8.07
C SER A 411 1.91 -22.18 -9.45
N THR A 412 0.63 -21.87 -9.65
CA THR A 412 -0.06 -22.08 -10.92
C THR A 412 0.56 -21.23 -12.04
N ALA A 413 0.89 -19.97 -11.77
CA ALA A 413 1.48 -19.07 -12.76
C ALA A 413 2.86 -19.54 -13.27
N VAL A 414 3.64 -20.21 -12.43
CA VAL A 414 4.98 -20.71 -12.79
C VAL A 414 4.94 -22.11 -13.42
N ALA A 415 3.88 -22.88 -13.19
CA ALA A 415 3.72 -24.21 -13.76
C ALA A 415 3.23 -24.21 -15.23
N THR A 416 2.63 -23.12 -15.68
CA THR A 416 2.08 -22.89 -17.03
C THR A 416 2.94 -21.97 -17.87
#